data_c2f54fe3c5227f1dc32d7c092cabd198
#
_entry.id   c2f54fe3c5227f1dc32d7c092cabd198
#
_cell.length_a   1.000
_cell.length_b   1.000
_cell.length_c   1.000
_cell.angle_alpha   90.00
_cell.angle_beta   90.00
_cell.angle_gamma   90.00
#
_symmetry.space_group_name_H-M   'P 1'
#
loop_
_entity.id
_entity.type
_entity.pdbx_description
1 polymer ?
#
loop_
_entity_poly.entity_id
_entity_poly.type
_entity_poly.pdbx_seq_one_letter_code
_entity_poly.pdbx_strand_id
1 'polypeptide(L)'
;MTRRTTIDGAVRRRLYLFRHGAVDYINPDGSWVGNPDMVDLNARGRQQVAAMAELFRDVHIDRALCSPLPRTRQTGEAILGDRDVHLEVVEDLHEIRPVTGEVAGGYDIVSDVAFSHWRADRPDATFLGGERYHDFYARVSAAMEGILADQTWHNLAVFAHGGTNAAVLGWATGVGPTAFGLLDQSTCCLNVIDFDVDDSGRLLRKTVRGMNITAYDPVMHRRDA
;
A
#
# COMPACT_ATOMS: atom_id res chain seq x y z
N MET A 1 4.79 -8.57 24.70
CA MET A 1 4.78 -10.06 24.70
C MET A 1 5.41 -10.52 23.38
N THR A 2 6.66 -10.99 23.40
CA THR A 2 7.41 -11.41 22.20
C THR A 2 6.68 -12.60 21.57
N ARG A 3 6.20 -12.44 20.35
CA ARG A 3 5.49 -13.52 19.64
C ARG A 3 6.50 -14.61 19.27
N ARG A 4 6.37 -15.80 19.86
CA ARG A 4 7.21 -16.96 19.53
C ARG A 4 7.08 -17.26 18.04
N THR A 5 8.21 -17.39 17.35
CA THR A 5 8.29 -17.88 15.98
C THR A 5 8.48 -19.40 16.02
N THR A 6 8.29 -20.07 14.87
CA THR A 6 8.64 -21.47 14.69
C THR A 6 10.12 -21.68 14.34
N ILE A 7 10.90 -20.59 14.25
CA ILE A 7 12.33 -20.57 13.96
C ILE A 7 13.04 -20.22 15.27
N ASP A 8 13.91 -21.09 15.74
CA ASP A 8 14.68 -20.86 16.98
C ASP A 8 15.55 -19.59 16.84
N GLY A 9 15.53 -18.74 17.88
CA GLY A 9 16.28 -17.49 17.92
C GLY A 9 15.70 -16.37 17.06
N ALA A 10 14.57 -16.58 16.36
CA ALA A 10 13.98 -15.52 15.56
C ALA A 10 12.98 -14.66 16.33
N VAL A 11 12.97 -13.37 16.03
CA VAL A 11 11.96 -12.41 16.47
C VAL A 11 10.97 -12.17 15.35
N ARG A 12 9.67 -12.17 15.66
CA ARG A 12 8.62 -11.85 14.70
C ARG A 12 8.25 -10.40 14.76
N ARG A 13 8.33 -9.75 13.61
CA ARG A 13 7.89 -8.38 13.36
C ARG A 13 6.69 -8.41 12.41
N ARG A 14 5.72 -7.52 12.58
CA ARG A 14 4.50 -7.48 11.77
C ARG A 14 4.31 -6.15 11.09
N LEU A 15 4.08 -6.20 9.79
CA LEU A 15 3.65 -5.09 8.96
C LEU A 15 2.13 -5.14 8.75
N TYR A 16 1.48 -4.03 9.02
CA TYR A 16 0.11 -3.72 8.63
C TYR A 16 0.17 -2.70 7.49
N LEU A 17 -0.07 -3.16 6.28
CA LEU A 17 0.07 -2.37 5.06
C LEU A 17 -1.31 -1.98 4.54
N PHE A 18 -1.62 -0.69 4.55
CA PHE A 18 -2.90 -0.13 4.16
C PHE A 18 -2.83 0.55 2.79
N ARG A 19 -3.87 0.40 1.97
CA ARG A 19 -4.18 1.30 0.89
C ARG A 19 -4.99 2.48 1.42
N HIS A 20 -4.80 3.69 0.90
CA HIS A 20 -5.63 4.85 1.24
C HIS A 20 -7.11 4.61 0.94
N GLY A 21 -8.01 5.34 1.62
CA GLY A 21 -9.44 5.35 1.36
C GLY A 21 -9.79 5.93 -0.01
N ALA A 22 -11.04 5.80 -0.43
CA ALA A 22 -11.50 6.25 -1.74
C ALA A 22 -11.29 7.76 -1.95
N VAL A 23 -10.93 8.13 -3.17
CA VAL A 23 -10.74 9.49 -3.68
C VAL A 23 -11.44 9.65 -5.02
N ASP A 24 -11.61 10.88 -5.48
CA ASP A 24 -12.15 11.17 -6.82
C ASP A 24 -11.04 11.72 -7.71
N TYR A 25 -10.70 11.02 -8.80
CA TYR A 25 -9.75 11.47 -9.81
C TYR A 25 -10.45 12.15 -11.00
N ILE A 26 -11.78 12.08 -11.04
CA ILE A 26 -12.63 12.63 -12.08
C ILE A 26 -13.58 13.66 -11.46
N ASN A 27 -13.59 14.86 -12.01
CA ASN A 27 -14.52 15.92 -11.63
C ASN A 27 -15.97 15.59 -12.05
N PRO A 28 -16.98 16.24 -11.46
CA PRO A 28 -18.39 16.03 -11.85
C PRO A 28 -18.72 16.29 -13.33
N ASP A 29 -17.89 17.09 -14.01
CA ASP A 29 -18.00 17.38 -15.44
C ASP A 29 -17.34 16.33 -16.34
N GLY A 30 -16.77 15.27 -15.75
CA GLY A 30 -16.05 14.20 -16.45
C GLY A 30 -14.59 14.50 -16.76
N SER A 31 -14.09 15.68 -16.40
CA SER A 31 -12.67 16.02 -16.56
C SER A 31 -11.80 15.40 -15.45
N TRP A 32 -10.52 15.22 -15.75
CA TRP A 32 -9.54 14.83 -14.74
C TRP A 32 -9.27 15.96 -13.75
N VAL A 33 -8.99 15.59 -12.52
CA VAL A 33 -8.42 16.52 -11.54
C VAL A 33 -7.06 17.04 -12.05
N GLY A 34 -6.79 18.33 -11.86
CA GLY A 34 -5.57 18.95 -12.39
C GLY A 34 -4.27 18.38 -11.82
N ASN A 35 -4.31 17.92 -10.57
CA ASN A 35 -3.16 17.28 -9.91
C ASN A 35 -3.62 16.05 -9.10
N PRO A 36 -3.46 14.83 -9.62
CA PRO A 36 -3.88 13.61 -8.94
C PRO A 36 -3.09 13.31 -7.66
N ASP A 37 -1.92 13.92 -7.46
CA ASP A 37 -1.13 13.76 -6.24
C ASP A 37 -1.76 14.51 -5.06
N MET A 38 -2.53 15.57 -5.32
CA MET A 38 -3.09 16.45 -4.29
C MET A 38 -4.56 16.15 -3.97
N VAL A 39 -5.09 14.98 -4.39
CA VAL A 39 -6.47 14.61 -4.06
C VAL A 39 -6.61 14.09 -2.64
N ASP A 40 -7.65 14.58 -1.98
CA ASP A 40 -8.05 14.20 -0.63
C ASP A 40 -9.02 13.02 -0.65
N LEU A 41 -9.22 12.39 0.53
CA LEU A 41 -10.27 11.40 0.71
C LEU A 41 -11.65 12.01 0.42
N ASN A 42 -12.44 11.35 -0.41
CA ASN A 42 -13.84 11.71 -0.61
C ASN A 42 -14.72 11.23 0.56
N ALA A 43 -16.05 11.47 0.50
CA ALA A 43 -16.97 11.07 1.56
C ALA A 43 -16.96 9.54 1.79
N ARG A 44 -16.89 8.74 0.71
CA ARG A 44 -16.79 7.27 0.77
C ARG A 44 -15.48 6.85 1.42
N GLY A 45 -14.36 7.47 1.04
CA GLY A 45 -13.04 7.19 1.61
C GLY A 45 -13.01 7.44 3.12
N ARG A 46 -13.56 8.54 3.59
CA ARG A 46 -13.67 8.83 5.03
C ARG A 46 -14.51 7.80 5.79
N GLN A 47 -15.61 7.31 5.21
CA GLN A 47 -16.42 6.23 5.80
C GLN A 47 -15.64 4.91 5.86
N GLN A 48 -14.90 4.55 4.80
CA GLN A 48 -14.06 3.36 4.76
C GLN A 48 -12.98 3.39 5.84
N VAL A 49 -12.32 4.54 5.97
CA VAL A 49 -11.25 4.76 6.96
C VAL A 49 -11.80 4.70 8.38
N ALA A 50 -12.97 5.28 8.65
CA ALA A 50 -13.61 5.19 9.96
C ALA A 50 -13.96 3.74 10.35
N ALA A 51 -14.48 2.96 9.41
CA ALA A 51 -14.74 1.53 9.64
C ALA A 51 -13.46 0.72 9.89
N MET A 52 -12.38 1.03 9.17
CA MET A 52 -11.08 0.38 9.36
C MET A 52 -10.44 0.80 10.70
N ALA A 53 -10.56 2.06 11.09
CA ALA A 53 -10.07 2.55 12.39
C ALA A 53 -10.74 1.80 13.55
N GLU A 54 -12.04 1.56 13.46
CA GLU A 54 -12.79 0.77 14.45
C GLU A 54 -12.30 -0.68 14.50
N LEU A 55 -12.12 -1.34 13.35
CA LEU A 55 -11.58 -2.70 13.26
C LEU A 55 -10.15 -2.80 13.83
N PHE A 56 -9.37 -1.75 13.69
CA PHE A 56 -7.95 -1.68 14.04
C PHE A 56 -7.68 -1.12 15.45
N ARG A 57 -8.73 -0.71 16.18
CA ARG A 57 -8.65 0.04 17.44
C ARG A 57 -7.73 -0.59 18.47
N ASP A 58 -7.81 -1.89 18.68
CA ASP A 58 -7.09 -2.61 19.73
C ASP A 58 -5.72 -3.13 19.27
N VAL A 59 -5.29 -2.78 18.05
CA VAL A 59 -3.98 -3.21 17.54
C VAL A 59 -2.91 -2.25 18.03
N HIS A 60 -1.92 -2.79 18.75
CA HIS A 60 -0.76 -2.02 19.17
C HIS A 60 0.17 -1.76 17.99
N ILE A 61 0.53 -0.50 17.78
CA ILE A 61 1.48 -0.03 16.76
C ILE A 61 2.58 0.73 17.49
N ASP A 62 3.82 0.42 17.17
CA ASP A 62 5.00 1.09 17.72
C ASP A 62 5.72 1.99 16.70
N ARG A 63 5.38 1.87 15.41
CA ARG A 63 5.85 2.78 14.35
C ARG A 63 4.83 2.91 13.24
N ALA A 64 4.71 4.10 12.64
CA ALA A 64 3.79 4.37 11.54
C ALA A 64 4.47 5.18 10.43
N LEU A 65 4.31 4.75 9.19
CA LEU A 65 4.86 5.39 7.99
C LEU A 65 3.75 5.68 6.98
N CYS A 66 3.90 6.73 6.18
CA CYS A 66 3.02 6.97 5.05
C CYS A 66 3.79 7.45 3.81
N SER A 67 3.18 7.26 2.64
CA SER A 67 3.55 7.95 1.42
C SER A 67 3.37 9.48 1.58
N PRO A 68 4.07 10.33 0.81
CA PRO A 68 3.96 11.78 0.93
C PRO A 68 2.60 12.37 0.52
N LEU A 69 1.70 11.59 -0.12
CA LEU A 69 0.47 12.10 -0.69
C LEU A 69 -0.64 12.32 0.37
N PRO A 70 -1.47 13.39 0.26
CA PRO A 70 -2.47 13.76 1.28
C PRO A 70 -3.40 12.62 1.67
N ARG A 71 -3.92 11.86 0.72
CA ARG A 71 -4.86 10.73 0.97
C ARG A 71 -4.30 9.63 1.85
N THR A 72 -2.98 9.35 1.77
CA THR A 72 -2.33 8.35 2.64
C THR A 72 -2.12 8.89 4.04
N ARG A 73 -1.75 10.17 4.17
CA ARG A 73 -1.65 10.86 5.45
C ARG A 73 -3.00 10.89 6.16
N GLN A 74 -4.06 11.35 5.49
CA GLN A 74 -5.42 11.38 6.04
C GLN A 74 -5.91 10.00 6.48
N THR A 75 -5.60 8.96 5.70
CA THR A 75 -5.91 7.57 6.06
C THR A 75 -5.16 7.15 7.32
N GLY A 76 -3.86 7.45 7.38
CA GLY A 76 -3.01 7.10 8.52
C GLY A 76 -3.42 7.81 9.80
N GLU A 77 -3.59 9.13 9.74
CA GLU A 77 -4.03 9.94 10.90
C GLU A 77 -5.36 9.45 11.49
N ALA A 78 -6.34 9.15 10.63
CA ALA A 78 -7.64 8.68 11.08
C ALA A 78 -7.61 7.24 11.64
N ILE A 79 -6.81 6.32 11.06
CA ILE A 79 -6.69 4.94 11.57
C ILE A 79 -5.85 4.90 12.85
N LEU A 80 -4.82 5.71 12.96
CA LEU A 80 -4.01 5.81 14.18
C LEU A 80 -4.79 6.47 15.32
N GLY A 81 -5.65 7.45 15.01
CA GLY A 81 -6.44 8.16 16.03
C GLY A 81 -5.55 8.80 17.09
N ASP A 82 -5.92 8.65 18.35
CA ASP A 82 -5.22 9.24 19.50
C ASP A 82 -4.00 8.44 20.00
N ARG A 83 -3.47 7.48 19.17
CA ARG A 83 -2.26 6.73 19.53
C ARG A 83 -1.06 7.68 19.59
N ASP A 84 -0.21 7.49 20.59
CA ASP A 84 1.07 8.21 20.69
C ASP A 84 2.10 7.58 19.74
N VAL A 85 1.84 7.69 18.43
CA VAL A 85 2.71 7.20 17.37
C VAL A 85 2.79 8.27 16.28
N HIS A 86 4.01 8.74 16.02
CA HIS A 86 4.24 9.72 14.95
C HIS A 86 4.12 9.07 13.57
N LEU A 87 3.40 9.74 12.66
CA LEU A 87 3.27 9.31 11.26
C LEU A 87 4.40 9.92 10.42
N GLU A 88 5.42 9.12 10.14
CA GLU A 88 6.61 9.52 9.37
C GLU A 88 6.32 9.42 7.86
N VAL A 89 6.83 10.38 7.08
CA VAL A 89 6.73 10.36 5.61
C VAL A 89 7.94 9.64 5.01
N VAL A 90 7.67 8.72 4.08
CA VAL A 90 8.68 8.01 3.29
C VAL A 90 8.43 8.25 1.81
N GLU A 91 9.31 9.04 1.17
CA GLU A 91 9.18 9.45 -0.23
C GLU A 91 9.15 8.25 -1.20
N ASP A 92 9.94 7.22 -0.94
CA ASP A 92 10.02 6.03 -1.78
C ASP A 92 8.76 5.14 -1.74
N LEU A 93 7.78 5.45 -0.88
CA LEU A 93 6.46 4.82 -0.87
C LEU A 93 5.43 5.57 -1.76
N HIS A 94 5.85 6.58 -2.51
CA HIS A 94 5.01 7.26 -3.49
C HIS A 94 4.44 6.28 -4.51
N GLU A 95 3.19 6.52 -4.97
CA GLU A 95 2.55 5.68 -6.00
C GLU A 95 3.32 5.73 -7.32
N ILE A 96 3.14 4.70 -8.17
CA ILE A 96 3.67 4.68 -9.52
C ILE A 96 3.19 5.90 -10.31
N ARG A 97 4.09 6.56 -11.03
CA ARG A 97 3.81 7.83 -11.68
C ARG A 97 3.44 7.64 -13.14
N PRO A 98 2.28 8.18 -13.59
CA PRO A 98 1.98 8.28 -15.01
C PRO A 98 2.88 9.34 -15.67
N VAL A 99 2.88 9.41 -16.99
CA VAL A 99 3.51 10.53 -17.69
C VAL A 99 2.86 11.85 -17.23
N THR A 100 3.70 12.87 -17.01
CA THR A 100 3.22 14.23 -16.70
C THR A 100 2.88 14.97 -18.00
N GLY A 101 1.65 15.49 -18.10
CA GLY A 101 1.12 16.21 -19.25
C GLY A 101 -0.32 15.80 -19.55
N GLU A 102 -0.95 16.46 -20.51
CA GLU A 102 -2.29 16.07 -20.96
C GLU A 102 -2.24 14.61 -21.42
N VAL A 103 -2.90 13.72 -20.67
CA VAL A 103 -3.28 12.42 -21.18
C VAL A 103 -4.24 12.75 -22.33
N ALA A 104 -3.69 12.79 -23.56
CA ALA A 104 -4.40 13.20 -24.74
C ALA A 104 -5.73 12.45 -24.83
N GLY A 105 -6.84 13.17 -24.97
CA GLY A 105 -8.18 12.67 -24.86
C GLY A 105 -8.42 11.39 -25.65
N GLY A 106 -9.16 10.47 -25.05
CA GLY A 106 -9.64 9.25 -25.69
C GLY A 106 -9.28 7.95 -24.97
N TYR A 107 -8.61 7.99 -23.82
CA TYR A 107 -8.37 6.79 -23.01
C TYR A 107 -9.61 6.47 -22.16
N ASP A 108 -10.08 5.24 -22.25
CA ASP A 108 -10.87 4.65 -21.17
C ASP A 108 -9.90 4.32 -20.02
N ILE A 109 -9.66 5.31 -19.18
CA ILE A 109 -8.62 5.29 -18.14
C ILE A 109 -8.74 4.11 -17.18
N VAL A 110 -9.95 3.66 -16.90
CA VAL A 110 -10.16 2.49 -16.03
C VAL A 110 -9.62 1.24 -16.70
N SER A 111 -9.92 1.06 -17.99
CA SER A 111 -9.36 -0.04 -18.80
C SER A 111 -7.85 0.10 -18.95
N ASP A 112 -7.34 1.30 -19.23
CA ASP A 112 -5.93 1.53 -19.49
C ASP A 112 -5.09 1.29 -18.24
N VAL A 113 -5.55 1.71 -17.06
CA VAL A 113 -4.92 1.40 -15.78
C VAL A 113 -4.90 -0.11 -15.54
N ALA A 114 -6.04 -0.80 -15.71
CA ALA A 114 -6.14 -2.24 -15.50
C ALA A 114 -5.23 -3.02 -16.47
N PHE A 115 -5.23 -2.65 -17.77
CA PHE A 115 -4.35 -3.27 -18.77
C PHE A 115 -2.87 -2.98 -18.55
N SER A 116 -2.54 -1.80 -18.06
CA SER A 116 -1.17 -1.43 -17.71
C SER A 116 -0.64 -2.35 -16.61
N HIS A 117 -1.41 -2.55 -15.55
CA HIS A 117 -1.04 -3.45 -14.45
C HIS A 117 -0.89 -4.91 -14.89
N TRP A 118 -1.75 -5.39 -15.79
CA TRP A 118 -1.68 -6.78 -16.27
C TRP A 118 -0.40 -7.10 -17.05
N ARG A 119 0.28 -6.10 -17.62
CA ARG A 119 1.52 -6.26 -18.37
C ARG A 119 2.77 -5.80 -17.60
N ALA A 120 2.63 -5.53 -16.32
CA ALA A 120 3.68 -4.97 -15.47
C ALA A 120 4.94 -5.86 -15.35
N ASP A 121 4.82 -7.16 -15.62
CA ASP A 121 5.93 -8.12 -15.66
C ASP A 121 6.87 -7.96 -16.85
N ARG A 122 6.47 -7.23 -17.90
CA ARG A 122 7.30 -7.01 -19.07
C ARG A 122 8.42 -6.01 -18.75
N PRO A 123 9.67 -6.26 -19.23
CA PRO A 123 10.83 -5.43 -18.88
C PRO A 123 10.71 -3.95 -19.25
N ASP A 124 9.95 -3.64 -20.30
CA ASP A 124 9.75 -2.30 -20.86
C ASP A 124 8.39 -1.67 -20.46
N ALA A 125 7.57 -2.40 -19.68
CA ALA A 125 6.25 -1.90 -19.28
C ALA A 125 6.35 -0.64 -18.43
N THR A 126 5.55 0.37 -18.81
CA THR A 126 5.43 1.64 -18.09
C THR A 126 3.98 1.85 -17.63
N PHE A 127 3.80 2.55 -16.52
CA PHE A 127 2.47 2.98 -16.10
C PHE A 127 2.04 4.22 -16.89
N LEU A 128 1.05 4.05 -17.79
CA LEU A 128 0.51 5.12 -18.62
C LEU A 128 1.60 6.00 -19.27
N GLY A 129 2.64 5.38 -19.83
CA GLY A 129 3.77 6.05 -20.47
C GLY A 129 4.77 6.74 -19.51
N GLY A 130 4.58 6.63 -18.21
CA GLY A 130 5.43 7.23 -17.19
C GLY A 130 6.45 6.26 -16.59
N GLU A 131 6.44 6.10 -15.27
CA GLU A 131 7.40 5.27 -14.53
C GLU A 131 7.34 3.81 -14.98
N ARG A 132 8.51 3.17 -15.14
CA ARG A 132 8.60 1.75 -15.47
C ARG A 132 8.23 0.91 -14.24
N TYR A 133 7.46 -0.16 -14.42
CA TYR A 133 7.06 -1.04 -13.32
C TYR A 133 8.25 -1.68 -12.60
N HIS A 134 9.29 -2.06 -13.34
CA HIS A 134 10.49 -2.64 -12.74
C HIS A 134 11.27 -1.64 -11.89
N ASP A 135 11.35 -0.36 -12.30
CA ASP A 135 12.03 0.69 -11.54
C ASP A 135 11.23 1.04 -10.28
N PHE A 136 9.91 1.16 -10.43
CA PHE A 136 8.99 1.34 -9.30
C PHE A 136 9.08 0.20 -8.28
N TYR A 137 9.02 -1.05 -8.75
CA TYR A 137 9.15 -2.23 -7.91
C TYR A 137 10.50 -2.24 -7.17
N ALA A 138 11.60 -1.92 -7.87
CA ALA A 138 12.94 -1.86 -7.27
C ALA A 138 13.00 -0.76 -6.17
N ARG A 139 12.45 0.43 -6.44
CA ARG A 139 12.39 1.54 -5.47
C ARG A 139 11.62 1.14 -4.21
N VAL A 140 10.42 0.60 -4.35
CA VAL A 140 9.58 0.19 -3.22
C VAL A 140 10.21 -0.97 -2.45
N SER A 141 10.81 -1.95 -3.14
CA SER A 141 11.49 -3.08 -2.50
C SER A 141 12.70 -2.61 -1.67
N ALA A 142 13.51 -1.71 -2.22
CA ALA A 142 14.65 -1.12 -1.50
C ALA A 142 14.20 -0.32 -0.26
N ALA A 143 13.10 0.44 -0.36
CA ALA A 143 12.51 1.13 0.78
C ALA A 143 12.10 0.14 1.89
N MET A 144 11.46 -0.98 1.53
CA MET A 144 11.07 -2.01 2.49
C MET A 144 12.26 -2.69 3.15
N GLU A 145 13.35 -2.95 2.41
CA GLU A 145 14.59 -3.48 2.98
C GLU A 145 15.22 -2.52 3.98
N GLY A 146 15.24 -1.21 3.65
CA GLY A 146 15.70 -0.17 4.58
C GLY A 146 14.84 -0.07 5.84
N ILE A 147 13.52 -0.16 5.71
CA ILE A 147 12.58 -0.16 6.84
C ILE A 147 12.80 -1.40 7.74
N LEU A 148 13.07 -2.55 7.14
CA LEU A 148 13.35 -3.78 7.90
C LEU A 148 14.71 -3.78 8.59
N ALA A 149 15.70 -3.09 8.05
CA ALA A 149 17.02 -2.95 8.65
C ALA A 149 16.97 -2.21 10.01
N ASP A 150 15.97 -1.32 10.19
CA ASP A 150 15.71 -0.70 11.48
C ASP A 150 15.05 -1.71 12.43
N GLN A 151 15.71 -2.02 13.53
CA GLN A 151 15.29 -3.03 14.50
C GLN A 151 14.44 -2.47 15.65
N THR A 152 14.08 -1.20 15.62
CA THR A 152 13.41 -0.52 16.75
C THR A 152 11.90 -0.82 16.83
N TRP A 153 11.29 -1.39 15.79
CA TRP A 153 9.87 -1.66 15.73
C TRP A 153 9.53 -3.16 15.71
N HIS A 154 8.33 -3.53 16.21
CA HIS A 154 7.76 -4.88 16.14
C HIS A 154 6.43 -4.90 15.37
N ASN A 155 5.61 -3.85 15.50
CA ASN A 155 4.34 -3.68 14.80
C ASN A 155 4.37 -2.35 14.05
N LEU A 156 4.52 -2.42 12.74
CA LEU A 156 4.61 -1.28 11.85
C LEU A 156 3.30 -1.11 11.09
N ALA A 157 2.74 0.09 11.07
CA ALA A 157 1.68 0.47 10.13
C ALA A 157 2.28 1.27 8.97
N VAL A 158 1.93 0.90 7.73
CA VAL A 158 2.32 1.63 6.51
C VAL A 158 1.07 1.99 5.72
N PHE A 159 0.93 3.28 5.40
CA PHE A 159 -0.20 3.81 4.64
C PHE A 159 0.27 4.24 3.26
N ALA A 160 -0.15 3.50 2.23
CA ALA A 160 0.34 3.67 0.87
C ALA A 160 -0.78 3.56 -0.17
N HIS A 161 -0.50 3.00 -1.34
CA HIS A 161 -1.35 3.01 -2.52
C HIS A 161 -1.54 1.61 -3.09
N GLY A 162 -2.39 1.48 -4.11
CA GLY A 162 -2.67 0.20 -4.76
C GLY A 162 -1.42 -0.41 -5.40
N GLY A 163 -0.71 0.35 -6.21
CA GLY A 163 0.52 -0.09 -6.85
C GLY A 163 1.64 -0.34 -5.84
N THR A 164 1.83 0.59 -4.87
CA THR A 164 2.83 0.42 -3.81
C THR A 164 2.59 -0.86 -3.01
N ASN A 165 1.34 -1.14 -2.63
CA ASN A 165 0.99 -2.36 -1.92
C ASN A 165 1.26 -3.62 -2.76
N ALA A 166 0.91 -3.60 -4.06
CA ALA A 166 1.20 -4.70 -4.97
C ALA A 166 2.72 -4.94 -5.09
N ALA A 167 3.54 -3.88 -5.14
CA ALA A 167 5.00 -3.99 -5.13
C ALA A 167 5.51 -4.65 -3.84
N VAL A 168 5.03 -4.20 -2.66
CA VAL A 168 5.40 -4.79 -1.36
C VAL A 168 4.97 -6.26 -1.28
N LEU A 169 3.76 -6.59 -1.72
CA LEU A 169 3.28 -7.97 -1.76
C LEU A 169 4.07 -8.84 -2.74
N GLY A 170 4.41 -8.29 -3.92
CA GLY A 170 5.28 -8.96 -4.89
C GLY A 170 6.66 -9.27 -4.33
N TRP A 171 7.26 -8.32 -3.60
CA TRP A 171 8.52 -8.51 -2.88
C TRP A 171 8.37 -9.52 -1.72
N ALA A 172 7.28 -9.47 -0.96
CA ALA A 172 7.06 -10.38 0.15
C ALA A 172 6.84 -11.84 -0.29
N THR A 173 6.14 -12.05 -1.39
CA THR A 173 5.82 -13.38 -1.95
C THR A 173 6.90 -13.91 -2.90
N GLY A 174 7.77 -13.04 -3.41
CA GLY A 174 8.80 -13.40 -4.39
C GLY A 174 8.29 -13.48 -5.84
N VAL A 175 7.03 -13.07 -6.12
CA VAL A 175 6.49 -13.08 -7.49
C VAL A 175 6.90 -11.84 -8.31
N GLY A 176 7.51 -10.85 -7.65
CA GLY A 176 8.03 -9.67 -8.32
C GLY A 176 6.93 -8.80 -8.96
N PRO A 177 7.23 -8.10 -10.08
CA PRO A 177 6.30 -7.21 -10.76
C PRO A 177 5.01 -7.89 -11.28
N THR A 178 4.98 -9.20 -11.42
CA THR A 178 3.76 -9.95 -11.77
C THR A 178 2.62 -9.69 -10.77
N ALA A 179 2.95 -9.32 -9.53
CA ALA A 179 1.99 -9.00 -8.48
C ALA A 179 1.00 -7.90 -8.88
N PHE A 180 1.40 -6.92 -9.70
CA PHE A 180 0.52 -5.83 -10.12
C PHE A 180 -0.72 -6.29 -10.89
N GLY A 181 -0.57 -7.33 -11.71
CA GLY A 181 -1.68 -7.91 -12.47
C GLY A 181 -2.46 -9.01 -11.74
N LEU A 182 -1.95 -9.50 -10.61
CA LEU A 182 -2.53 -10.64 -9.90
C LEU A 182 -3.20 -10.27 -8.57
N LEU A 183 -2.73 -9.22 -7.90
CA LEU A 183 -3.12 -8.91 -6.52
C LEU A 183 -3.91 -7.60 -6.49
N ASP A 184 -5.23 -7.73 -6.51
CA ASP A 184 -6.11 -6.57 -6.35
C ASP A 184 -5.98 -5.96 -4.95
N GLN A 185 -6.14 -4.64 -4.90
CA GLN A 185 -6.07 -3.86 -3.68
C GLN A 185 -7.27 -2.92 -3.62
N SER A 186 -8.31 -3.29 -2.89
CA SER A 186 -9.49 -2.44 -2.65
C SER A 186 -9.10 -1.18 -1.87
N THR A 187 -9.82 -0.08 -2.07
CA THR A 187 -9.59 1.15 -1.30
C THR A 187 -9.76 0.89 0.21
N CYS A 188 -8.87 1.44 1.02
CA CYS A 188 -8.81 1.22 2.48
C CYS A 188 -8.67 -0.25 2.89
N CYS A 189 -8.06 -1.10 2.05
CA CYS A 189 -7.76 -2.47 2.44
C CYS A 189 -6.52 -2.54 3.34
N LEU A 190 -6.46 -3.61 4.12
CA LEU A 190 -5.35 -4.00 4.98
C LEU A 190 -4.71 -5.29 4.46
N ASN A 191 -3.38 -5.28 4.36
CA ASN A 191 -2.57 -6.49 4.17
C ASN A 191 -1.71 -6.70 5.43
N VAL A 192 -1.53 -7.96 5.83
CA VAL A 192 -0.75 -8.33 7.02
C VAL A 192 0.39 -9.23 6.62
N ILE A 193 1.63 -8.81 6.91
CA ILE A 193 2.84 -9.55 6.59
C ILE A 193 3.68 -9.72 7.84
N ASP A 194 4.09 -10.96 8.15
CA ASP A 194 5.02 -11.27 9.22
C ASP A 194 6.43 -11.45 8.64
N PHE A 195 7.41 -10.88 9.34
CA PHE A 195 8.84 -11.06 9.09
C PHE A 195 9.46 -11.76 10.29
N ASP A 196 10.12 -12.89 10.07
CA ASP A 196 10.98 -13.48 11.08
C ASP A 196 12.42 -13.04 10.79
N VAL A 197 13.05 -12.40 11.77
CA VAL A 197 14.41 -11.87 11.71
C VAL A 197 15.26 -12.50 12.80
N ASP A 198 16.57 -12.69 12.56
CA ASP A 198 17.50 -13.14 13.60
C ASP A 198 18.00 -11.96 14.46
N ASP A 199 18.81 -12.26 15.47
CA ASP A 199 19.36 -11.28 16.41
C ASP A 199 20.22 -10.20 15.72
N SER A 200 20.72 -10.47 14.52
CA SER A 200 21.44 -9.48 13.70
C SER A 200 20.53 -8.59 12.87
N GLY A 201 19.21 -8.86 12.87
CA GLY A 201 18.23 -8.19 12.03
C GLY A 201 18.13 -8.76 10.61
N ARG A 202 18.85 -9.87 10.30
CA ARG A 202 18.77 -10.49 8.99
C ARG A 202 17.41 -11.17 8.81
N LEU A 203 16.76 -10.90 7.69
CA LEU A 203 15.48 -11.50 7.30
C LEU A 203 15.65 -13.00 7.03
N LEU A 204 14.92 -13.84 7.78
CA LEU A 204 14.91 -15.30 7.63
C LEU A 204 13.69 -15.75 6.83
N ARG A 205 12.53 -15.12 7.04
CA ARG A 205 11.28 -15.50 6.38
C ARG A 205 10.31 -14.33 6.27
N LYS A 206 9.59 -14.30 5.15
CA LYS A 206 8.41 -13.45 4.92
C LYS A 206 7.17 -14.35 4.87
N THR A 207 6.08 -13.95 5.52
CA THR A 207 4.81 -14.70 5.51
C THR A 207 3.65 -13.74 5.37
N VAL A 208 2.94 -13.79 4.25
CA VAL A 208 1.69 -13.05 4.08
C VAL A 208 0.60 -13.75 4.88
N ARG A 209 0.00 -13.04 5.84
CA ARG A 209 -1.02 -13.54 6.77
C ARG A 209 -2.44 -13.24 6.32
N GLY A 210 -2.61 -12.16 5.58
CA GLY A 210 -3.86 -11.74 5.01
C GLY A 210 -3.64 -10.69 3.93
N MET A 211 -4.49 -10.66 2.92
CA MET A 211 -4.42 -9.70 1.82
C MET A 211 -5.81 -9.13 1.56
N ASN A 212 -5.83 -7.87 1.13
CA ASN A 212 -7.02 -7.16 0.67
C ASN A 212 -8.21 -7.23 1.65
N ILE A 213 -7.94 -7.17 2.96
CA ILE A 213 -8.96 -7.21 4.02
C ILE A 213 -9.62 -5.84 4.09
N THR A 214 -10.94 -5.76 3.92
CA THR A 214 -11.71 -4.53 4.07
C THR A 214 -12.69 -4.61 5.24
N ALA A 215 -12.89 -3.50 5.95
CA ALA A 215 -13.86 -3.43 7.05
C ALA A 215 -15.31 -3.29 6.54
N TYR A 216 -15.49 -2.80 5.30
CA TYR A 216 -16.80 -2.50 4.71
C TYR A 216 -17.35 -3.61 3.80
N ASP A 217 -16.49 -4.52 3.33
CA ASP A 217 -16.86 -5.69 2.50
C ASP A 217 -15.89 -6.87 2.73
N PRO A 218 -15.89 -7.46 3.93
CA PRO A 218 -14.90 -8.46 4.34
C PRO A 218 -14.98 -9.77 3.55
N VAL A 219 -16.09 -10.02 2.88
CA VAL A 219 -16.30 -11.23 2.07
C VAL A 219 -16.24 -10.96 0.55
N MET A 220 -15.91 -9.71 0.18
CA MET A 220 -15.72 -9.28 -1.22
C MET A 220 -16.91 -9.64 -2.13
N HIS A 221 -18.15 -9.46 -1.65
CA HIS A 221 -19.33 -9.78 -2.45
C HIS A 221 -19.63 -8.73 -3.52
N ARG A 222 -19.12 -7.50 -3.36
CA ARG A 222 -19.22 -6.44 -4.37
C ARG A 222 -18.12 -6.63 -5.41
N ARG A 223 -18.48 -6.71 -6.69
CA ARG A 223 -17.52 -6.92 -7.79
C ARG A 223 -16.92 -5.64 -8.34
N ASP A 224 -17.45 -4.50 -7.95
CA ASP A 224 -17.19 -3.14 -8.46
C ASP A 224 -16.77 -2.17 -7.33
N ALA A 225 -16.14 -2.73 -6.30
CA ALA A 225 -15.69 -1.96 -5.13
C ALA A 225 -14.32 -1.33 -5.32
#